data_a4631180db3d68237b64a1e93c8c3fa8
#
_entry.id   a4631180db3d68237b64a1e93c8c3fa8
#
_cell.length_a   1.000
_cell.length_b   1.000
_cell.length_c   1.000
_cell.angle_alpha   90.00
_cell.angle_beta   90.00
_cell.angle_gamma   90.00
#
_symmetry.space_group_name_H-M   'P 1'
#
loop_
_entity.id
_entity.type
_entity.pdbx_description
1 polymer ?
#
loop_
_entity_poly.entity_id
_entity_poly.type
_entity_poly.pdbx_seq_one_letter_code
_entity_poly.pdbx_strand_id
1 'polypeptide(L)'
;MTSFQDLGVSAPILKALDAEGYTAPTPIQTQAIPIVLNGRDLIGLAQTGTGKTAAFALPILDRLAANRKHAGEKACRTLVLAPTRELAAQIGDSFRAYGRFLGLSTAVVFGGASLFKQKQALFRGVDVLVATPGRLLDHVSQRSVRLDKVEILVLDEADHMLDMGFIHDLRKIATLLPKARQSLFFSATMPPPIAELAAQFLNNPERVAVTPPSTTAERVEQAVIHVDQNKKQDLLHALLKDKTISRALVFARTKHGADRVVKKLESAGFEAEAIHGNKSQGQRTRALEAFKKGHARVLVATEIAARGIDVDDVSHVINYDLPNVPEQYVHRIGRTARAARSGVAISFCAPDERAYLRDIEKLTKQTVPVMETDFSLAAPKADERAPRPKGPAGRGPRQQQQRKPQAAKHHASEAHGKAHAKQGHAPSRARDEGDRRDRKGNSVWSNSGAPPKYRKQRKPTR
;
A
#
# COMPACT_ATOMS: atom_id res chain seq x y z
N MET A 1 0.94 -35.86 -2.57
CA MET A 1 0.85 -34.38 -2.49
C MET A 1 1.15 -33.98 -1.07
N THR A 2 2.01 -33.00 -0.86
CA THR A 2 2.35 -32.49 0.48
C THR A 2 1.12 -31.81 1.10
N SER A 3 0.76 -32.14 2.32
CA SER A 3 -0.32 -31.51 3.08
C SER A 3 0.23 -30.41 4.01
N PHE A 4 -0.63 -29.53 4.55
CA PHE A 4 -0.23 -28.58 5.59
C PHE A 4 0.26 -29.29 6.88
N GLN A 5 -0.27 -30.46 7.17
CA GLN A 5 0.19 -31.29 8.29
C GLN A 5 1.64 -31.78 8.09
N ASP A 6 2.00 -32.20 6.86
CA ASP A 6 3.37 -32.61 6.53
C ASP A 6 4.39 -31.46 6.65
N LEU A 7 3.92 -30.22 6.58
CA LEU A 7 4.74 -29.01 6.77
C LEU A 7 4.92 -28.65 8.27
N GLY A 8 4.31 -29.40 9.20
CA GLY A 8 4.43 -29.17 10.62
C GLY A 8 3.45 -28.15 11.19
N VAL A 9 2.37 -27.82 10.46
CA VAL A 9 1.32 -26.89 10.92
C VAL A 9 0.46 -27.57 11.98
N SER A 10 0.21 -26.89 13.11
CA SER A 10 -0.50 -27.45 14.26
C SER A 10 -2.00 -27.66 14.01
N ALA A 11 -2.60 -28.60 14.77
CA ALA A 11 -4.01 -28.97 14.65
C ALA A 11 -5.00 -27.79 14.75
N PRO A 12 -4.84 -26.78 15.64
CA PRO A 12 -5.74 -25.63 15.69
C PRO A 12 -5.71 -24.80 14.40
N ILE A 13 -4.55 -24.68 13.75
CA ILE A 13 -4.41 -23.96 12.49
C ILE A 13 -4.96 -24.79 11.33
N LEU A 14 -4.72 -26.12 11.31
CA LEU A 14 -5.33 -27.01 10.32
C LEU A 14 -6.85 -26.92 10.33
N LYS A 15 -7.46 -26.90 11.51
CA LYS A 15 -8.91 -26.67 11.67
C LYS A 15 -9.37 -25.32 11.12
N ALA A 16 -8.54 -24.28 11.25
CA ALA A 16 -8.85 -22.95 10.69
C ALA A 16 -8.75 -22.96 9.16
N LEU A 17 -7.75 -23.64 8.60
CA LEU A 17 -7.55 -23.79 7.16
C LEU A 17 -8.73 -24.54 6.51
N ASP A 18 -9.20 -25.62 7.14
CA ASP A 18 -10.39 -26.36 6.71
C ASP A 18 -11.61 -25.44 6.62
N ALA A 19 -11.83 -24.63 7.66
CA ALA A 19 -12.95 -23.67 7.68
C ALA A 19 -12.84 -22.56 6.64
N GLU A 20 -11.63 -22.25 6.16
CA GLU A 20 -11.35 -21.31 5.07
C GLU A 20 -11.28 -21.98 3.69
N GLY A 21 -11.49 -23.31 3.59
CA GLY A 21 -11.49 -24.05 2.33
C GLY A 21 -10.12 -24.33 1.72
N TYR A 22 -9.06 -24.32 2.51
CA TYR A 22 -7.72 -24.66 2.04
C TYR A 22 -7.55 -26.18 1.94
N THR A 23 -7.28 -26.66 0.73
CA THR A 23 -7.12 -28.10 0.47
C THR A 23 -5.68 -28.57 0.39
N ALA A 24 -4.79 -27.73 -0.15
CA ALA A 24 -3.36 -28.07 -0.31
C ALA A 24 -2.50 -26.80 -0.27
N PRO A 25 -1.24 -26.90 0.20
CA PRO A 25 -0.31 -25.78 0.19
C PRO A 25 0.14 -25.43 -1.22
N THR A 26 0.29 -24.13 -1.47
CA THR A 26 0.89 -23.60 -2.71
C THR A 26 2.40 -23.79 -2.69
N PRO A 27 3.12 -23.69 -3.85
CA PRO A 27 4.55 -23.85 -3.90
C PRO A 27 5.34 -22.93 -2.96
N ILE A 28 4.91 -21.66 -2.77
CA ILE A 28 5.57 -20.76 -1.83
C ILE A 28 5.33 -21.17 -0.38
N GLN A 29 4.14 -21.68 -0.06
CA GLN A 29 3.80 -22.18 1.27
C GLN A 29 4.60 -23.44 1.61
N THR A 30 4.69 -24.39 0.66
CA THR A 30 5.46 -25.63 0.85
C THR A 30 6.92 -25.36 1.18
N GLN A 31 7.52 -24.36 0.54
CA GLN A 31 8.94 -24.04 0.75
C GLN A 31 9.16 -23.12 1.96
N ALA A 32 8.31 -22.13 2.18
CA ALA A 32 8.51 -21.11 3.20
C ALA A 32 8.11 -21.55 4.62
N ILE A 33 7.00 -22.31 4.77
CA ILE A 33 6.47 -22.67 6.11
C ILE A 33 7.52 -23.39 6.96
N PRO A 34 8.23 -24.43 6.50
CA PRO A 34 9.23 -25.12 7.33
C PRO A 34 10.38 -24.21 7.74
N ILE A 35 10.85 -23.33 6.84
CA ILE A 35 11.94 -22.38 7.12
C ILE A 35 11.54 -21.41 8.23
N VAL A 36 10.32 -20.88 8.16
CA VAL A 36 9.80 -19.93 9.16
C VAL A 36 9.57 -20.61 10.50
N LEU A 37 9.04 -21.84 10.53
CA LEU A 37 8.88 -22.64 11.76
C LEU A 37 10.23 -22.88 12.46
N ASN A 38 11.29 -23.13 11.68
CA ASN A 38 12.65 -23.32 12.19
C ASN A 38 13.34 -22.02 12.65
N GLY A 39 12.65 -20.88 12.59
CA GLY A 39 13.19 -19.62 13.08
C GLY A 39 14.23 -18.94 12.18
N ARG A 40 14.42 -19.43 10.92
CA ARG A 40 15.36 -18.85 9.97
C ARG A 40 14.78 -17.62 9.30
N ASP A 41 15.65 -16.68 8.97
CA ASP A 41 15.27 -15.54 8.11
C ASP A 41 14.99 -16.01 6.69
N LEU A 42 14.08 -15.31 6.00
CA LEU A 42 13.61 -15.73 4.68
C LEU A 42 13.53 -14.56 3.71
N ILE A 43 13.98 -14.78 2.48
CA ILE A 43 13.60 -13.99 1.28
C ILE A 43 12.66 -14.84 0.45
N GLY A 44 11.40 -14.41 0.35
CA GLY A 44 10.36 -15.04 -0.46
C GLY A 44 10.08 -14.22 -1.72
N LEU A 45 10.50 -14.73 -2.89
CA LEU A 45 10.21 -14.10 -4.18
C LEU A 45 9.01 -14.77 -4.83
N ALA A 46 7.87 -14.08 -4.80
CA ALA A 46 6.63 -14.60 -5.37
C ALA A 46 5.66 -13.48 -5.70
N GLN A 47 4.90 -13.63 -6.78
CA GLN A 47 3.89 -12.65 -7.20
C GLN A 47 2.70 -12.56 -6.24
N THR A 48 1.90 -11.52 -6.34
CA THR A 48 0.63 -11.38 -5.60
C THR A 48 -0.33 -12.51 -6.03
N GLY A 49 -1.09 -13.06 -5.08
CA GLY A 49 -2.02 -14.17 -5.33
C GLY A 49 -1.39 -15.57 -5.29
N THR A 50 -0.10 -15.71 -4.98
CA THR A 50 0.56 -17.03 -4.83
C THR A 50 0.39 -17.66 -3.45
N GLY A 51 -0.26 -16.96 -2.50
CA GLY A 51 -0.45 -17.44 -1.13
C GLY A 51 0.63 -17.02 -0.14
N LYS A 52 1.39 -15.95 -0.41
CA LYS A 52 2.44 -15.42 0.49
C LYS A 52 1.94 -15.16 1.91
N THR A 53 0.74 -14.58 2.05
CA THR A 53 0.19 -14.25 3.38
C THR A 53 0.08 -15.48 4.26
N ALA A 54 -0.45 -16.58 3.77
CA ALA A 54 -0.51 -17.83 4.53
C ALA A 54 0.89 -18.43 4.75
N ALA A 55 1.82 -18.28 3.78
CA ALA A 55 3.20 -18.78 3.90
C ALA A 55 3.95 -18.22 5.12
N PHE A 56 3.66 -16.95 5.52
CA PHE A 56 4.24 -16.40 6.73
C PHE A 56 3.28 -16.41 7.94
N ALA A 57 1.98 -16.21 7.75
CA ALA A 57 1.05 -16.08 8.86
C ALA A 57 0.86 -17.40 9.64
N LEU A 58 0.75 -18.54 8.93
CA LEU A 58 0.54 -19.84 9.56
C LEU A 58 1.68 -20.21 10.52
N PRO A 59 2.96 -20.24 10.08
CA PRO A 59 4.07 -20.59 10.96
C PRO A 59 4.32 -19.54 12.06
N ILE A 60 4.04 -18.26 11.82
CA ILE A 60 4.11 -17.22 12.86
C ILE A 60 3.11 -17.50 13.96
N LEU A 61 1.85 -17.80 13.62
CA LEU A 61 0.80 -18.13 14.57
C LEU A 61 1.16 -19.37 15.40
N ASP A 62 1.70 -20.41 14.77
CA ASP A 62 2.18 -21.62 15.47
C ASP A 62 3.28 -21.30 16.48
N ARG A 63 4.28 -20.54 16.08
CA ARG A 63 5.39 -20.16 16.97
C ARG A 63 4.92 -19.29 18.14
N LEU A 64 4.00 -18.35 17.89
CA LEU A 64 3.43 -17.52 18.96
C LEU A 64 2.58 -18.34 19.93
N ALA A 65 1.83 -19.34 19.42
CA ALA A 65 1.01 -20.22 20.22
C ALA A 65 1.83 -21.22 21.05
N ALA A 66 2.91 -21.75 20.49
CA ALA A 66 3.85 -22.64 21.20
C ALA A 66 4.59 -21.93 22.34
N ASN A 67 4.87 -20.63 22.19
CA ASN A 67 5.53 -19.82 23.22
C ASN A 67 4.59 -18.70 23.69
N ARG A 68 3.55 -19.06 24.45
CA ARG A 68 2.57 -18.11 24.97
C ARG A 68 3.19 -17.19 26.02
N LYS A 69 3.25 -15.90 25.71
CA LYS A 69 3.65 -14.83 26.62
C LYS A 69 2.96 -13.53 26.23
N HIS A 70 2.76 -12.65 27.18
CA HIS A 70 2.18 -11.35 26.93
C HIS A 70 3.23 -10.42 26.31
N ALA A 71 2.86 -9.67 25.27
CA ALA A 71 3.77 -8.73 24.62
C ALA A 71 4.22 -7.57 25.56
N GLY A 72 3.44 -7.28 26.59
CA GLY A 72 3.59 -6.10 27.43
C GLY A 72 2.79 -4.90 26.89
N GLU A 73 2.54 -3.92 27.77
CA GLU A 73 1.79 -2.72 27.38
C GLU A 73 2.43 -2.00 26.19
N LYS A 74 1.60 -1.64 25.23
CA LYS A 74 1.99 -0.91 24.02
C LYS A 74 3.11 -1.59 23.22
N ALA A 75 3.26 -2.91 23.33
CA ALA A 75 4.24 -3.68 22.58
C ALA A 75 3.59 -4.69 21.65
N CYS A 76 4.37 -5.23 20.71
CA CYS A 76 3.96 -6.34 19.86
C CYS A 76 5.08 -7.37 19.76
N ARG A 77 4.71 -8.65 19.56
CA ARG A 77 5.65 -9.76 19.37
C ARG A 77 6.00 -9.95 17.91
N THR A 78 5.01 -9.77 17.02
CA THR A 78 5.19 -9.78 15.57
C THR A 78 4.81 -8.44 14.98
N LEU A 79 5.64 -7.92 14.10
CA LEU A 79 5.37 -6.74 13.29
C LEU A 79 5.32 -7.12 11.81
N VAL A 80 4.21 -6.81 11.14
CA VAL A 80 4.05 -6.97 9.70
C VAL A 80 3.93 -5.60 9.06
N LEU A 81 4.81 -5.28 8.12
CA LEU A 81 4.78 -4.04 7.35
C LEU A 81 4.18 -4.31 5.97
N ALA A 82 3.22 -3.48 5.58
CA ALA A 82 2.55 -3.55 4.28
C ALA A 82 2.48 -2.15 3.63
N PRO A 83 2.61 -2.04 2.29
CA PRO A 83 2.64 -0.74 1.60
C PRO A 83 1.33 0.03 1.68
N THR A 84 0.19 -0.67 1.68
CA THR A 84 -1.14 -0.07 1.57
C THR A 84 -2.03 -0.42 2.74
N ARG A 85 -3.05 0.43 2.97
CA ARG A 85 -4.06 0.24 4.02
C ARG A 85 -4.89 -1.01 3.78
N GLU A 86 -5.22 -1.25 2.52
CA GLU A 86 -6.02 -2.37 2.07
C GLU A 86 -5.29 -3.69 2.32
N LEU A 87 -4.02 -3.79 1.92
CA LEU A 87 -3.21 -4.98 2.18
C LEU A 87 -2.99 -5.18 3.69
N ALA A 88 -2.72 -4.12 4.45
CA ALA A 88 -2.61 -4.24 5.90
C ALA A 88 -3.90 -4.77 6.54
N ALA A 89 -5.08 -4.32 6.09
CA ALA A 89 -6.35 -4.83 6.56
C ALA A 89 -6.54 -6.31 6.20
N GLN A 90 -6.27 -6.71 4.95
CA GLN A 90 -6.37 -8.10 4.47
C GLN A 90 -5.42 -9.04 5.24
N ILE A 91 -4.17 -8.63 5.46
CA ILE A 91 -3.22 -9.40 6.27
C ILE A 91 -3.76 -9.57 7.69
N GLY A 92 -4.29 -8.50 8.30
CA GLY A 92 -4.89 -8.55 9.63
C GLY A 92 -6.09 -9.50 9.71
N ASP A 93 -6.94 -9.52 8.68
CA ASP A 93 -8.08 -10.44 8.58
C ASP A 93 -7.60 -11.88 8.41
N SER A 94 -6.56 -12.13 7.60
CA SER A 94 -5.94 -13.44 7.45
C SER A 94 -5.38 -13.96 8.77
N PHE A 95 -4.65 -13.14 9.54
CA PHE A 95 -4.17 -13.53 10.88
C PHE A 95 -5.31 -13.88 11.84
N ARG A 96 -6.41 -13.15 11.82
CA ARG A 96 -7.60 -13.45 12.65
C ARG A 96 -8.30 -14.74 12.20
N ALA A 97 -8.43 -14.94 10.87
CA ALA A 97 -9.05 -16.13 10.30
C ALA A 97 -8.24 -17.39 10.64
N TYR A 98 -6.94 -17.39 10.37
CA TYR A 98 -6.06 -18.54 10.65
C TYR A 98 -5.83 -18.77 12.16
N GLY A 99 -5.79 -17.68 12.95
CA GLY A 99 -5.57 -17.74 14.40
C GLY A 99 -6.83 -17.88 15.25
N ARG A 100 -8.02 -18.11 14.64
CA ARG A 100 -9.33 -18.09 15.36
C ARG A 100 -9.44 -19.06 16.53
N PHE A 101 -8.68 -20.14 16.52
CA PHE A 101 -8.66 -21.14 17.60
C PHE A 101 -7.46 -21.03 18.54
N LEU A 102 -6.62 -20.00 18.36
CA LEU A 102 -5.40 -19.82 19.15
C LEU A 102 -5.51 -18.78 20.28
N GLY A 103 -6.51 -17.90 20.23
CA GLY A 103 -6.67 -16.83 21.22
C GLY A 103 -5.57 -15.76 21.17
N LEU A 104 -4.91 -15.60 20.03
CA LEU A 104 -3.88 -14.57 19.79
C LEU A 104 -4.52 -13.25 19.36
N SER A 105 -3.96 -12.14 19.83
CA SER A 105 -4.46 -10.79 19.56
C SER A 105 -3.80 -10.18 18.34
N THR A 106 -4.62 -9.60 17.44
CA THR A 106 -4.14 -8.92 16.21
C THR A 106 -4.70 -7.51 16.14
N ALA A 107 -3.81 -6.53 15.98
CA ALA A 107 -4.16 -5.14 15.68
C ALA A 107 -3.66 -4.73 14.30
N VAL A 108 -4.40 -3.80 13.67
CA VAL A 108 -4.03 -3.22 12.38
C VAL A 108 -4.00 -1.70 12.50
N VAL A 109 -2.91 -1.06 12.05
CA VAL A 109 -2.73 0.38 12.10
C VAL A 109 -2.33 0.95 10.74
N PHE A 110 -3.11 1.91 10.25
CA PHE A 110 -2.86 2.58 8.98
C PHE A 110 -3.42 4.00 8.96
N GLY A 111 -2.94 4.83 8.04
CA GLY A 111 -3.35 6.21 7.87
C GLY A 111 -4.82 6.35 7.46
N GLY A 112 -5.46 7.49 7.79
CA GLY A 112 -6.85 7.77 7.38
C GLY A 112 -7.93 7.10 8.23
N ALA A 113 -7.55 6.30 9.25
CA ALA A 113 -8.44 5.78 10.28
C ALA A 113 -8.19 6.52 11.62
N SER A 114 -9.16 6.42 12.55
CA SER A 114 -9.09 7.08 13.85
C SER A 114 -7.85 6.65 14.64
N LEU A 115 -6.96 7.61 14.92
CA LEU A 115 -5.77 7.39 15.73
C LEU A 115 -6.12 6.94 17.15
N PHE A 116 -7.20 7.48 17.72
CA PHE A 116 -7.65 7.15 19.08
C PHE A 116 -8.05 5.68 19.19
N LYS A 117 -8.86 5.16 18.25
CA LYS A 117 -9.25 3.74 18.24
C LYS A 117 -8.03 2.82 18.10
N GLN A 118 -7.05 3.20 17.27
CA GLN A 118 -5.82 2.44 17.10
C GLN A 118 -4.97 2.45 18.38
N LYS A 119 -4.87 3.60 19.09
CA LYS A 119 -4.22 3.67 20.41
C LYS A 119 -4.87 2.76 21.45
N GLN A 120 -6.21 2.72 21.48
CA GLN A 120 -6.94 1.82 22.37
C GLN A 120 -6.61 0.34 22.08
N ALA A 121 -6.59 -0.05 20.80
CA ALA A 121 -6.25 -1.41 20.39
C ALA A 121 -4.82 -1.82 20.79
N LEU A 122 -3.87 -0.88 20.80
CA LEU A 122 -2.48 -1.11 21.15
C LEU A 122 -2.18 -1.06 22.66
N PHE A 123 -3.07 -0.49 23.45
CA PHE A 123 -2.79 -0.15 24.85
C PHE A 123 -2.34 -1.34 25.70
N ARG A 124 -3.02 -2.48 25.58
CA ARG A 124 -2.66 -3.71 26.32
C ARG A 124 -1.52 -4.49 25.68
N GLY A 125 -1.00 -4.04 24.52
CA GLY A 125 -0.11 -4.84 23.70
C GLY A 125 -0.85 -5.89 22.88
N VAL A 126 -0.20 -6.38 21.83
CA VAL A 126 -0.78 -7.36 20.89
C VAL A 126 0.26 -8.40 20.47
N ASP A 127 -0.19 -9.60 20.12
CA ASP A 127 0.70 -10.63 19.58
C ASP A 127 1.16 -10.27 18.16
N VAL A 128 0.22 -9.79 17.33
CA VAL A 128 0.49 -9.41 15.94
C VAL A 128 0.06 -7.97 15.70
N LEU A 129 0.98 -7.15 15.21
CA LEU A 129 0.72 -5.79 14.74
C LEU A 129 0.97 -5.73 13.23
N VAL A 130 -0.06 -5.43 12.45
CA VAL A 130 0.05 -5.16 11.02
C VAL A 130 -0.02 -3.65 10.81
N ALA A 131 0.93 -3.08 10.05
CA ALA A 131 1.06 -1.64 9.95
C ALA A 131 1.47 -1.16 8.56
N THR A 132 1.01 0.04 8.17
CA THR A 132 1.68 0.82 7.13
C THR A 132 2.81 1.66 7.74
N PRO A 133 3.98 1.80 7.07
CA PRO A 133 5.18 2.39 7.68
C PRO A 133 4.98 3.76 8.33
N GLY A 134 4.40 4.73 7.61
CA GLY A 134 4.19 6.08 8.14
C GLY A 134 3.29 6.11 9.39
N ARG A 135 2.15 5.35 9.42
CA ARG A 135 1.28 5.30 10.59
C ARG A 135 1.92 4.58 11.78
N LEU A 136 2.77 3.60 11.52
CA LEU A 136 3.55 2.99 12.60
C LEU A 136 4.47 4.02 13.26
N LEU A 137 5.19 4.81 12.48
CA LEU A 137 6.04 5.88 13.00
C LEU A 137 5.26 6.96 13.75
N ASP A 138 4.04 7.32 13.32
CA ASP A 138 3.13 8.19 14.08
C ASP A 138 2.84 7.62 15.47
N HIS A 139 2.54 6.32 15.57
CA HIS A 139 2.29 5.67 16.86
C HIS A 139 3.55 5.60 17.74
N VAL A 140 4.72 5.33 17.16
CA VAL A 140 6.00 5.33 17.88
C VAL A 140 6.31 6.73 18.42
N SER A 141 6.20 7.77 17.58
CA SER A 141 6.48 9.16 17.99
C SER A 141 5.57 9.63 19.14
N GLN A 142 4.31 9.15 19.17
CA GLN A 142 3.34 9.42 20.21
C GLN A 142 3.42 8.45 21.40
N ARG A 143 4.44 7.58 21.45
CA ARG A 143 4.66 6.57 22.51
C ARG A 143 3.42 5.68 22.75
N SER A 144 2.62 5.43 21.72
CA SER A 144 1.44 4.55 21.77
C SER A 144 1.76 3.12 21.30
N VAL A 145 2.95 2.89 20.76
CA VAL A 145 3.53 1.57 20.49
C VAL A 145 5.04 1.59 20.71
N ARG A 146 5.60 0.47 21.18
CA ARG A 146 7.02 0.19 21.31
C ARG A 146 7.37 -1.04 20.48
N LEU A 147 8.54 -1.03 19.87
CA LEU A 147 9.01 -2.11 18.98
C LEU A 147 10.12 -2.96 19.59
N ASP A 148 10.53 -2.67 20.83
CA ASP A 148 11.62 -3.35 21.56
C ASP A 148 11.32 -4.82 21.93
N LYS A 149 10.09 -5.28 21.74
CA LYS A 149 9.65 -6.67 22.01
C LYS A 149 9.33 -7.47 20.75
N VAL A 150 9.65 -6.92 19.57
CA VAL A 150 9.42 -7.62 18.31
C VAL A 150 10.35 -8.82 18.18
N GLU A 151 9.76 -10.01 18.10
CA GLU A 151 10.43 -11.30 17.90
C GLU A 151 10.49 -11.68 16.43
N ILE A 152 9.44 -11.31 15.68
CA ILE A 152 9.30 -11.63 14.26
C ILE A 152 8.91 -10.37 13.48
N LEU A 153 9.65 -10.08 12.43
CA LEU A 153 9.37 -8.99 11.48
C LEU A 153 9.00 -9.57 10.13
N VAL A 154 7.97 -9.03 9.51
CA VAL A 154 7.62 -9.31 8.10
C VAL A 154 7.57 -8.01 7.33
N LEU A 155 8.24 -7.97 6.17
CA LEU A 155 8.03 -6.96 5.14
C LEU A 155 7.32 -7.65 3.97
N ASP A 156 6.07 -7.28 3.70
CA ASP A 156 5.32 -7.81 2.55
C ASP A 156 5.18 -6.75 1.46
N GLU A 157 5.33 -7.16 0.20
CA GLU A 157 5.40 -6.29 -0.98
C GLU A 157 6.46 -5.17 -0.83
N ALA A 158 7.70 -5.57 -0.47
CA ALA A 158 8.78 -4.63 -0.21
C ALA A 158 9.15 -3.75 -1.41
N ASP A 159 9.06 -4.29 -2.64
CA ASP A 159 9.21 -3.53 -3.88
C ASP A 159 8.16 -2.41 -3.99
N HIS A 160 6.92 -2.68 -3.66
CA HIS A 160 5.88 -1.67 -3.64
C HIS A 160 6.10 -0.61 -2.55
N MET A 161 6.66 -0.99 -1.38
CA MET A 161 7.03 -0.01 -0.34
C MET A 161 8.12 0.95 -0.84
N LEU A 162 9.08 0.45 -1.62
CA LEU A 162 10.12 1.29 -2.25
C LEU A 162 9.51 2.26 -3.28
N ASP A 163 8.66 1.75 -4.18
CA ASP A 163 7.96 2.55 -5.20
C ASP A 163 7.12 3.69 -4.58
N MET A 164 6.55 3.45 -3.41
CA MET A 164 5.78 4.44 -2.66
C MET A 164 6.64 5.42 -1.86
N GLY A 165 7.97 5.29 -1.89
CA GLY A 165 8.91 6.18 -1.23
C GLY A 165 9.12 5.92 0.26
N PHE A 166 8.67 4.78 0.79
CA PHE A 166 8.79 4.43 2.22
C PHE A 166 10.21 4.03 2.66
N ILE A 167 11.21 4.12 1.78
CA ILE A 167 12.60 3.70 2.09
C ILE A 167 13.14 4.36 3.37
N HIS A 168 12.88 5.65 3.56
CA HIS A 168 13.34 6.39 4.75
C HIS A 168 12.59 5.94 6.02
N ASP A 169 11.29 5.69 5.90
CA ASP A 169 10.47 5.18 7.01
C ASP A 169 10.91 3.78 7.42
N LEU A 170 11.17 2.90 6.45
CA LEU A 170 11.66 1.54 6.70
C LEU A 170 13.02 1.54 7.40
N ARG A 171 13.98 2.36 6.93
CA ARG A 171 15.29 2.52 7.59
C ARG A 171 15.15 3.01 9.03
N LYS A 172 14.26 3.97 9.26
CA LYS A 172 13.97 4.47 10.62
C LYS A 172 13.34 3.38 11.49
N ILE A 173 12.41 2.59 10.98
CA ILE A 173 11.82 1.46 11.70
C ILE A 173 12.91 0.43 12.05
N ALA A 174 13.82 0.11 11.12
CA ALA A 174 14.90 -0.84 11.36
C ALA A 174 15.75 -0.48 12.59
N THR A 175 16.01 0.82 12.85
CA THR A 175 16.78 1.27 14.02
C THR A 175 16.04 1.11 15.35
N LEU A 176 14.73 0.91 15.32
CA LEU A 176 13.86 0.78 16.50
C LEU A 176 13.62 -0.68 16.91
N LEU A 177 14.03 -1.62 16.07
CA LEU A 177 13.78 -3.06 16.25
C LEU A 177 14.94 -3.73 17.01
N PRO A 178 14.66 -4.79 17.80
CA PRO A 178 15.70 -5.62 18.39
C PRO A 178 16.60 -6.24 17.32
N LYS A 179 17.91 -6.38 17.63
CA LYS A 179 18.84 -7.10 16.74
C LYS A 179 18.51 -8.59 16.67
N ALA A 180 18.20 -9.20 17.82
CA ALA A 180 17.80 -10.60 17.91
C ALA A 180 16.31 -10.73 17.56
N ARG A 181 16.01 -11.00 16.30
CA ARG A 181 14.67 -11.26 15.77
C ARG A 181 14.75 -12.14 14.54
N GLN A 182 13.67 -12.81 14.19
CA GLN A 182 13.51 -13.40 12.88
C GLN A 182 12.95 -12.37 11.92
N SER A 183 13.48 -12.30 10.70
CA SER A 183 13.01 -11.36 9.67
C SER A 183 12.60 -12.10 8.40
N LEU A 184 11.42 -11.80 7.89
CA LEU A 184 10.85 -12.38 6.67
C LEU A 184 10.62 -11.25 5.66
N PHE A 185 11.15 -11.41 4.47
CA PHE A 185 11.11 -10.39 3.42
C PHE A 185 10.44 -10.96 2.17
N PHE A 186 9.26 -10.47 1.85
CA PHE A 186 8.49 -10.88 0.67
C PHE A 186 8.44 -9.78 -0.38
N SER A 187 8.73 -10.14 -1.62
CA SER A 187 8.71 -9.21 -2.77
C SER A 187 8.36 -9.96 -4.05
N ALA A 188 7.80 -9.28 -5.03
CA ALA A 188 7.64 -9.86 -6.37
C ALA A 188 8.93 -9.73 -7.19
N THR A 189 9.73 -8.68 -6.94
CA THR A 189 10.96 -8.37 -7.66
C THR A 189 12.12 -8.11 -6.70
N MET A 190 13.37 -8.27 -7.19
CA MET A 190 14.59 -8.06 -6.38
C MET A 190 15.62 -7.21 -7.14
N PRO A 191 15.28 -5.97 -7.55
CA PRO A 191 16.27 -5.07 -8.12
C PRO A 191 17.30 -4.64 -7.06
N PRO A 192 18.48 -4.09 -7.46
CA PRO A 192 19.54 -3.73 -6.52
C PRO A 192 19.09 -2.91 -5.30
N PRO A 193 18.23 -1.88 -5.41
CA PRO A 193 17.80 -1.13 -4.23
C PRO A 193 16.97 -1.96 -3.23
N ILE A 194 16.22 -2.96 -3.72
CA ILE A 194 15.46 -3.89 -2.87
C ILE A 194 16.39 -4.89 -2.19
N ALA A 195 17.41 -5.37 -2.89
CA ALA A 195 18.42 -6.24 -2.31
C ALA A 195 19.23 -5.53 -1.20
N GLU A 196 19.59 -4.27 -1.41
CA GLU A 196 20.23 -3.43 -0.38
C GLU A 196 19.33 -3.21 0.84
N LEU A 197 18.03 -2.99 0.61
CA LEU A 197 17.06 -2.88 1.69
C LEU A 197 16.95 -4.19 2.47
N ALA A 198 16.82 -5.31 1.78
CA ALA A 198 16.72 -6.63 2.40
C ALA A 198 17.94 -6.94 3.30
N ALA A 199 19.15 -6.61 2.85
CA ALA A 199 20.39 -6.79 3.63
C ALA A 199 20.41 -6.01 4.97
N GLN A 200 19.63 -4.92 5.11
CA GLN A 200 19.53 -4.16 6.36
C GLN A 200 18.62 -4.84 7.40
N PHE A 201 17.73 -5.74 6.99
CA PHE A 201 16.74 -6.38 7.84
C PHE A 201 17.05 -7.84 8.15
N LEU A 202 17.78 -8.53 7.30
CA LEU A 202 17.96 -9.97 7.29
C LEU A 202 19.37 -10.38 7.74
N ASN A 203 19.42 -11.53 8.41
CA ASN A 203 20.67 -12.15 8.82
C ASN A 203 20.74 -13.57 8.25
N ASN A 204 21.63 -13.82 7.28
CA ASN A 204 21.83 -15.09 6.60
C ASN A 204 20.51 -15.79 6.18
N PRO A 205 19.69 -15.11 5.33
CA PRO A 205 18.36 -15.60 4.99
C PRO A 205 18.40 -16.79 4.03
N GLU A 206 17.46 -17.72 4.19
CA GLU A 206 17.11 -18.68 3.16
C GLU A 206 16.38 -17.96 2.01
N ARG A 207 16.62 -18.40 0.77
CA ARG A 207 15.95 -17.83 -0.40
C ARG A 207 14.99 -18.85 -1.01
N VAL A 208 13.73 -18.43 -1.09
CA VAL A 208 12.68 -19.17 -1.79
C VAL A 208 12.21 -18.30 -2.96
N ALA A 209 12.28 -18.85 -4.15
CA ALA A 209 11.79 -18.18 -5.36
C ALA A 209 10.81 -19.11 -6.07
N VAL A 210 9.57 -18.66 -6.17
CA VAL A 210 8.56 -19.37 -6.96
C VAL A 210 8.39 -18.61 -8.26
N THR A 211 8.98 -19.18 -9.31
CA THR A 211 8.75 -18.70 -10.67
C THR A 211 7.36 -19.19 -11.09
N PRO A 212 6.44 -18.31 -11.49
CA PRO A 212 5.19 -18.76 -12.07
C PRO A 212 5.48 -19.69 -13.27
N PRO A 213 4.69 -20.74 -13.49
CA PRO A 213 4.86 -21.63 -14.66
C PRO A 213 4.76 -20.91 -16.00
N SER A 214 4.18 -19.71 -16.00
CA SER A 214 4.20 -18.73 -17.11
C SER A 214 4.23 -17.32 -16.52
N THR A 215 4.80 -16.34 -17.24
CA THR A 215 4.76 -14.95 -16.81
C THR A 215 3.32 -14.47 -16.74
N THR A 216 3.02 -13.49 -15.90
CA THR A 216 1.66 -12.89 -15.83
C THR A 216 1.20 -12.42 -17.21
N ALA A 217 2.12 -11.90 -18.02
CA ALA A 217 1.85 -11.46 -19.37
C ALA A 217 1.44 -12.61 -20.33
N GLU A 218 1.90 -13.84 -20.09
CA GLU A 218 1.56 -15.02 -20.91
C GLU A 218 0.19 -15.62 -20.54
N ARG A 219 -0.30 -15.39 -19.32
CA ARG A 219 -1.59 -15.94 -18.86
C ARG A 219 -2.77 -15.05 -19.15
N VAL A 220 -2.52 -13.78 -19.44
CA VAL A 220 -3.54 -12.78 -19.67
C VAL A 220 -3.67 -12.58 -21.17
N GLU A 221 -4.86 -12.74 -21.71
CA GLU A 221 -5.16 -12.33 -23.07
C GLU A 221 -5.09 -10.80 -23.14
N GLN A 222 -4.19 -10.27 -23.98
CA GLN A 222 -3.91 -8.85 -24.05
C GLN A 222 -4.36 -8.27 -25.37
N ALA A 223 -4.90 -7.06 -25.34
CA ALA A 223 -5.25 -6.30 -26.52
C ALA A 223 -4.97 -4.81 -26.32
N VAL A 224 -4.61 -4.11 -27.40
CA VAL A 224 -4.50 -2.65 -27.43
C VAL A 224 -5.44 -2.07 -28.48
N ILE A 225 -6.13 -0.97 -28.13
CA ILE A 225 -6.98 -0.21 -29.03
C ILE A 225 -6.37 1.20 -29.16
N HIS A 226 -5.96 1.57 -30.37
CA HIS A 226 -5.51 2.92 -30.65
C HIS A 226 -6.71 3.85 -30.76
N VAL A 227 -6.79 4.87 -29.91
CA VAL A 227 -7.96 5.73 -29.78
C VAL A 227 -7.56 7.13 -29.37
N ASP A 228 -8.28 8.16 -29.85
CA ASP A 228 -8.08 9.53 -29.38
C ASP A 228 -8.45 9.68 -27.90
N GLN A 229 -7.71 10.55 -27.21
CA GLN A 229 -7.91 10.81 -25.77
C GLN A 229 -9.36 11.21 -25.43
N ASN A 230 -10.01 11.98 -26.32
CA ASN A 230 -11.40 12.44 -26.14
C ASN A 230 -12.43 11.34 -26.39
N LYS A 231 -12.07 10.26 -27.10
CA LYS A 231 -12.94 9.12 -27.43
C LYS A 231 -12.79 7.94 -26.48
N LYS A 232 -11.80 7.94 -25.57
CA LYS A 232 -11.61 6.86 -24.59
C LYS A 232 -12.83 6.55 -23.76
N GLN A 233 -13.63 7.58 -23.41
CA GLN A 233 -14.85 7.38 -22.63
C GLN A 233 -15.95 6.67 -23.43
N ASP A 234 -16.14 7.05 -24.69
CA ASP A 234 -17.13 6.44 -25.56
C ASP A 234 -16.78 4.97 -25.84
N LEU A 235 -15.47 4.72 -26.08
CA LEU A 235 -14.94 3.36 -26.20
C LEU A 235 -15.19 2.52 -24.93
N LEU A 236 -14.93 3.09 -23.75
CA LEU A 236 -15.20 2.39 -22.49
C LEU A 236 -16.69 2.04 -22.34
N HIS A 237 -17.59 2.95 -22.70
CA HIS A 237 -19.04 2.69 -22.70
C HIS A 237 -19.41 1.57 -23.68
N ALA A 238 -18.82 1.57 -24.88
CA ALA A 238 -19.08 0.55 -25.88
C ALA A 238 -18.61 -0.83 -25.42
N LEU A 239 -17.41 -0.94 -24.86
CA LEU A 239 -16.90 -2.20 -24.31
C LEU A 239 -17.75 -2.72 -23.16
N LEU A 240 -18.15 -1.86 -22.22
CA LEU A 240 -18.96 -2.27 -21.06
C LEU A 240 -20.39 -2.70 -21.40
N LYS A 241 -20.89 -2.48 -22.64
CA LYS A 241 -22.14 -3.06 -23.11
C LYS A 241 -22.03 -4.58 -23.30
N ASP A 242 -20.84 -5.08 -23.52
CA ASP A 242 -20.58 -6.52 -23.55
C ASP A 242 -20.78 -7.12 -22.16
N LYS A 243 -21.73 -8.07 -22.07
CA LYS A 243 -22.06 -8.75 -20.81
C LYS A 243 -21.00 -9.77 -20.38
N THR A 244 -20.10 -10.17 -21.26
CA THR A 244 -18.96 -11.05 -20.92
C THR A 244 -17.98 -10.34 -19.98
N ILE A 245 -17.92 -9.00 -20.01
CA ILE A 245 -17.20 -8.20 -19.03
C ILE A 245 -18.00 -8.18 -17.72
N SER A 246 -17.94 -9.25 -16.96
CA SER A 246 -18.72 -9.40 -15.73
C SER A 246 -18.22 -8.50 -14.60
N ARG A 247 -16.91 -8.30 -14.48
CA ARG A 247 -16.27 -7.49 -13.45
C ARG A 247 -15.00 -6.82 -14.02
N ALA A 248 -15.00 -5.49 -14.16
CA ALA A 248 -13.92 -4.72 -14.76
C ALA A 248 -13.16 -3.87 -13.74
N LEU A 249 -11.84 -3.99 -13.71
CA LEU A 249 -10.94 -3.07 -13.00
C LEU A 249 -10.34 -2.10 -14.03
N VAL A 250 -10.67 -0.81 -13.92
CA VAL A 250 -10.27 0.24 -14.85
C VAL A 250 -9.18 1.10 -14.23
N PHE A 251 -8.03 1.24 -14.89
CA PHE A 251 -6.92 2.06 -14.44
C PHE A 251 -6.92 3.44 -15.07
N ALA A 252 -7.10 4.48 -14.27
CA ALA A 252 -6.96 5.88 -14.67
C ALA A 252 -5.68 6.49 -14.08
N ARG A 253 -5.02 7.37 -14.84
CA ARG A 253 -3.74 7.98 -14.45
C ARG A 253 -3.87 8.90 -13.24
N THR A 254 -4.98 9.62 -13.11
CA THR A 254 -5.18 10.63 -12.07
C THR A 254 -6.44 10.38 -11.24
N LYS A 255 -6.42 10.85 -9.98
CA LYS A 255 -7.57 10.80 -9.07
C LYS A 255 -8.81 11.51 -9.62
N HIS A 256 -8.63 12.68 -10.23
CA HIS A 256 -9.73 13.43 -10.86
C HIS A 256 -10.20 12.79 -12.16
N GLY A 257 -9.29 12.11 -12.89
CA GLY A 257 -9.64 11.27 -14.04
C GLY A 257 -10.57 10.12 -13.61
N ALA A 258 -10.20 9.41 -12.56
CA ALA A 258 -11.00 8.31 -12.02
C ALA A 258 -12.41 8.76 -11.63
N ASP A 259 -12.55 9.86 -10.88
CA ASP A 259 -13.87 10.42 -10.51
C ASP A 259 -14.69 10.82 -11.75
N ARG A 260 -14.04 11.41 -12.78
CA ARG A 260 -14.70 11.80 -14.02
C ARG A 260 -15.21 10.59 -14.81
N VAL A 261 -14.39 9.53 -14.89
CA VAL A 261 -14.78 8.28 -15.56
C VAL A 261 -15.99 7.67 -14.87
N VAL A 262 -15.95 7.54 -13.54
CA VAL A 262 -17.10 7.00 -12.77
C VAL A 262 -18.36 7.82 -12.98
N LYS A 263 -18.30 9.15 -12.84
CA LYS A 263 -19.47 10.02 -13.06
C LYS A 263 -20.11 9.83 -14.42
N LYS A 264 -19.30 9.66 -15.48
CA LYS A 264 -19.81 9.43 -16.83
C LYS A 264 -20.39 8.01 -16.99
N LEU A 265 -19.81 7.00 -16.33
CA LEU A 265 -20.34 5.65 -16.31
C LEU A 265 -21.69 5.59 -15.59
N GLU A 266 -21.81 6.19 -14.41
CA GLU A 266 -23.07 6.29 -13.66
C GLU A 266 -24.16 7.01 -14.47
N SER A 267 -23.81 8.14 -15.14
CA SER A 267 -24.74 8.85 -16.03
C SER A 267 -25.22 8.02 -17.22
N ALA A 268 -24.46 7.00 -17.63
CA ALA A 268 -24.79 6.04 -18.68
C ALA A 268 -25.44 4.75 -18.13
N GLY A 269 -25.76 4.70 -16.84
CA GLY A 269 -26.47 3.58 -16.21
C GLY A 269 -25.56 2.40 -15.79
N PHE A 270 -24.25 2.58 -15.73
CA PHE A 270 -23.34 1.55 -15.24
C PHE A 270 -23.10 1.69 -13.75
N GLU A 271 -23.11 0.58 -13.00
CA GLU A 271 -22.74 0.51 -11.60
C GLU A 271 -21.20 0.57 -11.47
N ALA A 272 -20.69 1.74 -11.10
CA ALA A 272 -19.27 2.02 -11.05
C ALA A 272 -18.86 2.69 -9.73
N GLU A 273 -17.70 2.35 -9.21
CA GLU A 273 -17.10 2.95 -8.00
C GLU A 273 -15.67 3.43 -8.29
N ALA A 274 -15.23 4.45 -7.54
CA ALA A 274 -13.87 4.95 -7.63
C ALA A 274 -13.04 4.69 -6.38
N ILE A 275 -11.78 4.26 -6.58
CA ILE A 275 -10.82 4.12 -5.48
C ILE A 275 -9.50 4.87 -5.79
N HIS A 276 -9.19 5.91 -5.01
CA HIS A 276 -7.99 6.72 -5.16
C HIS A 276 -7.66 7.50 -3.87
N GLY A 277 -6.51 8.17 -3.85
CA GLY A 277 -5.97 8.82 -2.66
C GLY A 277 -6.85 9.91 -2.02
N ASN A 278 -7.77 10.54 -2.77
CA ASN A 278 -8.68 11.56 -2.24
C ASN A 278 -9.96 10.97 -1.60
N LYS A 279 -10.24 9.68 -1.76
CA LYS A 279 -11.35 9.02 -1.07
C LYS A 279 -10.99 8.77 0.39
N SER A 280 -11.93 9.02 1.30
CA SER A 280 -11.78 8.62 2.70
C SER A 280 -11.67 7.10 2.83
N GLN A 281 -11.11 6.61 3.94
CA GLN A 281 -10.97 5.16 4.14
C GLN A 281 -12.33 4.45 4.11
N GLY A 282 -13.37 5.04 4.71
CA GLY A 282 -14.71 4.47 4.66
C GLY A 282 -15.30 4.40 3.24
N GLN A 283 -15.01 5.39 2.38
CA GLN A 283 -15.42 5.34 0.97
C GLN A 283 -14.66 4.24 0.21
N ARG A 284 -13.34 4.12 0.44
CA ARG A 284 -12.51 3.09 -0.20
C ARG A 284 -12.97 1.68 0.19
N THR A 285 -13.23 1.46 1.48
CA THR A 285 -13.74 0.17 1.97
C THR A 285 -15.10 -0.15 1.33
N ARG A 286 -16.05 0.80 1.29
CA ARG A 286 -17.35 0.59 0.65
C ARG A 286 -17.25 0.29 -0.84
N ALA A 287 -16.44 1.05 -1.57
CA ALA A 287 -16.20 0.83 -3.00
C ALA A 287 -15.63 -0.58 -3.28
N LEU A 288 -14.63 -0.99 -2.48
CA LEU A 288 -14.03 -2.31 -2.60
C LEU A 288 -15.01 -3.43 -2.25
N GLU A 289 -15.80 -3.27 -1.19
CA GLU A 289 -16.83 -4.24 -0.82
C GLU A 289 -17.95 -4.33 -1.86
N ALA A 290 -18.41 -3.20 -2.41
CA ALA A 290 -19.41 -3.19 -3.48
C ALA A 290 -18.88 -3.93 -4.71
N PHE A 291 -17.62 -3.71 -5.08
CA PHE A 291 -16.98 -4.40 -6.19
C PHE A 291 -16.79 -5.91 -5.91
N LYS A 292 -16.35 -6.30 -4.70
CA LYS A 292 -16.20 -7.70 -4.29
C LYS A 292 -17.53 -8.47 -4.31
N LYS A 293 -18.61 -7.83 -3.86
CA LYS A 293 -19.96 -8.41 -3.82
C LYS A 293 -20.69 -8.38 -5.17
N GLY A 294 -20.09 -7.75 -6.20
CA GLY A 294 -20.72 -7.61 -7.51
C GLY A 294 -21.80 -6.52 -7.60
N HIS A 295 -21.98 -5.71 -6.56
CA HIS A 295 -22.89 -4.55 -6.58
C HIS A 295 -22.35 -3.41 -7.46
N ALA A 296 -21.03 -3.28 -7.58
CA ALA A 296 -20.38 -2.44 -8.57
C ALA A 296 -19.70 -3.34 -9.61
N ARG A 297 -20.13 -3.27 -10.85
CA ARG A 297 -19.54 -4.01 -11.97
C ARG A 297 -18.18 -3.46 -12.39
N VAL A 298 -17.96 -2.16 -12.16
CA VAL A 298 -16.74 -1.44 -12.56
C VAL A 298 -16.11 -0.77 -11.36
N LEU A 299 -14.82 -1.03 -11.15
CA LEU A 299 -13.99 -0.29 -10.18
C LEU A 299 -12.94 0.53 -10.93
N VAL A 300 -13.02 1.85 -10.84
CA VAL A 300 -12.02 2.76 -11.45
C VAL A 300 -10.98 3.13 -10.40
N ALA A 301 -9.73 2.77 -10.64
CA ALA A 301 -8.65 2.92 -9.67
C ALA A 301 -7.47 3.73 -10.22
N THR A 302 -6.77 4.44 -9.34
CA THR A 302 -5.41 4.92 -9.64
C THR A 302 -4.40 3.85 -9.23
N GLU A 303 -3.21 3.85 -9.84
CA GLU A 303 -2.13 2.88 -9.59
C GLU A 303 -1.89 2.62 -8.09
N ILE A 304 -1.64 3.68 -7.33
CA ILE A 304 -1.34 3.58 -5.88
C ILE A 304 -2.52 2.97 -5.11
N ALA A 305 -3.75 3.27 -5.50
CA ALA A 305 -4.93 2.80 -4.78
C ALA A 305 -5.34 1.38 -5.16
N ALA A 306 -4.96 0.91 -6.35
CA ALA A 306 -5.18 -0.45 -6.80
C ALA A 306 -4.14 -1.46 -6.28
N ARG A 307 -3.01 -0.97 -5.77
CA ARG A 307 -2.01 -1.82 -5.13
C ARG A 307 -2.57 -2.44 -3.85
N GLY A 308 -2.30 -3.71 -3.64
CA GLY A 308 -2.82 -4.45 -2.50
C GLY A 308 -4.32 -4.76 -2.55
N ILE A 309 -5.03 -4.41 -3.64
CA ILE A 309 -6.40 -4.89 -3.86
C ILE A 309 -6.32 -6.36 -4.26
N ASP A 310 -6.84 -7.21 -3.39
CA ASP A 310 -7.07 -8.62 -3.65
C ASP A 310 -8.56 -8.80 -3.89
N VAL A 311 -8.92 -8.95 -5.16
CA VAL A 311 -10.27 -9.24 -5.61
C VAL A 311 -10.19 -10.41 -6.58
N ASP A 312 -10.86 -11.47 -6.21
CA ASP A 312 -11.07 -12.61 -7.09
C ASP A 312 -12.10 -12.27 -8.17
N ASP A 313 -12.08 -13.02 -9.25
CA ASP A 313 -13.07 -12.91 -10.33
C ASP A 313 -13.08 -11.58 -11.10
N VAL A 314 -11.96 -10.87 -11.16
CA VAL A 314 -11.80 -9.76 -12.11
C VAL A 314 -11.67 -10.36 -13.50
N SER A 315 -12.74 -10.26 -14.30
CA SER A 315 -12.77 -10.79 -15.66
C SER A 315 -11.89 -9.97 -16.61
N HIS A 316 -11.91 -8.64 -16.44
CA HIS A 316 -11.21 -7.72 -17.32
C HIS A 316 -10.44 -6.65 -16.55
N VAL A 317 -9.21 -6.40 -16.98
CA VAL A 317 -8.45 -5.20 -16.63
C VAL A 317 -8.47 -4.26 -17.84
N ILE A 318 -8.88 -3.01 -17.62
CA ILE A 318 -8.88 -1.98 -18.67
C ILE A 318 -7.89 -0.88 -18.29
N ASN A 319 -6.81 -0.76 -19.04
CA ASN A 319 -5.91 0.38 -18.92
C ASN A 319 -6.51 1.56 -19.71
N TYR A 320 -7.37 2.35 -19.05
CA TYR A 320 -7.93 3.56 -19.62
C TYR A 320 -6.85 4.59 -19.98
N ASP A 321 -5.81 4.67 -19.17
CA ASP A 321 -4.56 5.35 -19.45
C ASP A 321 -3.39 4.36 -19.29
N LEU A 322 -2.49 4.29 -20.27
CA LEU A 322 -1.28 3.49 -20.15
C LEU A 322 -0.36 4.03 -19.05
N PRO A 323 0.30 3.16 -18.29
CA PRO A 323 1.29 3.58 -17.31
C PRO A 323 2.55 4.09 -18.00
N ASN A 324 3.20 5.08 -17.39
CA ASN A 324 4.48 5.61 -17.84
C ASN A 324 5.69 4.78 -17.37
N VAL A 325 5.47 3.84 -16.47
CA VAL A 325 6.45 2.88 -15.95
C VAL A 325 6.03 1.47 -16.40
N PRO A 326 6.81 0.81 -17.28
CA PRO A 326 6.38 -0.46 -17.89
C PRO A 326 6.08 -1.58 -16.90
N GLU A 327 6.80 -1.64 -15.78
CA GLU A 327 6.58 -2.63 -14.72
C GLU A 327 5.17 -2.54 -14.13
N GLN A 328 4.60 -1.32 -14.07
CA GLN A 328 3.23 -1.10 -13.60
C GLN A 328 2.20 -1.79 -14.49
N TYR A 329 2.46 -1.90 -15.79
CA TYR A 329 1.60 -2.61 -16.71
C TYR A 329 1.43 -4.08 -16.29
N VAL A 330 2.52 -4.76 -16.02
CA VAL A 330 2.51 -6.17 -15.58
C VAL A 330 1.75 -6.31 -14.25
N HIS A 331 1.95 -5.37 -13.32
CA HIS A 331 1.24 -5.36 -12.04
C HIS A 331 -0.28 -5.12 -12.20
N ARG A 332 -0.70 -4.31 -13.19
CA ARG A 332 -2.11 -4.06 -13.49
C ARG A 332 -2.77 -5.29 -14.08
N ILE A 333 -2.21 -5.84 -15.16
CA ILE A 333 -2.80 -7.00 -15.82
C ILE A 333 -2.84 -8.22 -14.91
N GLY A 334 -1.90 -8.35 -13.96
CA GLY A 334 -1.91 -9.37 -12.91
C GLY A 334 -3.04 -9.23 -11.88
N ARG A 335 -3.97 -8.29 -12.05
CA ARG A 335 -5.21 -8.23 -11.25
C ARG A 335 -6.31 -9.14 -11.81
N THR A 336 -6.17 -9.64 -13.03
CA THR A 336 -6.99 -10.71 -13.61
C THR A 336 -6.19 -12.02 -13.75
N ALA A 337 -6.75 -13.05 -14.32
CA ALA A 337 -6.14 -14.38 -14.53
C ALA A 337 -5.59 -15.01 -13.23
N ARG A 338 -6.30 -14.88 -12.12
CA ARG A 338 -5.96 -15.48 -10.82
C ARG A 338 -6.63 -16.84 -10.65
N ALA A 339 -6.09 -17.68 -9.77
CA ALA A 339 -6.63 -19.00 -9.41
C ALA A 339 -6.91 -19.90 -10.63
N ALA A 340 -5.98 -19.94 -11.59
CA ALA A 340 -6.05 -20.76 -12.81
C ALA A 340 -7.20 -20.38 -13.79
N ARG A 341 -7.81 -19.20 -13.66
CA ARG A 341 -8.80 -18.67 -14.62
C ARG A 341 -8.10 -17.85 -15.70
N SER A 342 -8.72 -17.80 -16.90
CA SER A 342 -8.31 -16.87 -17.96
C SER A 342 -8.74 -15.45 -17.60
N GLY A 343 -7.97 -14.46 -18.04
CA GLY A 343 -8.27 -13.05 -17.83
C GLY A 343 -7.94 -12.24 -19.06
N VAL A 344 -8.64 -11.13 -19.27
CA VAL A 344 -8.44 -10.25 -20.42
C VAL A 344 -7.94 -8.89 -19.95
N ALA A 345 -6.95 -8.33 -20.64
CA ALA A 345 -6.45 -6.99 -20.43
C ALA A 345 -6.57 -6.15 -21.72
N ILE A 346 -7.37 -5.10 -21.68
CA ILE A 346 -7.57 -4.18 -22.80
C ILE A 346 -6.91 -2.85 -22.46
N SER A 347 -6.07 -2.35 -23.36
CA SER A 347 -5.33 -1.10 -23.17
C SER A 347 -5.74 -0.06 -24.20
N PHE A 348 -6.13 1.13 -23.77
CA PHE A 348 -6.39 2.26 -24.65
C PHE A 348 -5.08 3.02 -24.84
N CYS A 349 -4.70 3.23 -26.08
CA CYS A 349 -3.46 3.89 -26.45
C CYS A 349 -3.77 5.15 -27.28
N ALA A 350 -3.68 6.30 -26.64
CA ALA A 350 -3.77 7.59 -27.32
C ALA A 350 -2.45 7.92 -28.06
N PRO A 351 -2.44 8.85 -29.02
CA PRO A 351 -1.25 9.17 -29.78
C PRO A 351 -0.03 9.55 -28.93
N ASP A 352 -0.24 10.25 -27.81
CA ASP A 352 0.79 10.65 -26.84
C ASP A 352 1.27 9.49 -25.94
N GLU A 353 0.54 8.39 -25.89
CA GLU A 353 0.88 7.19 -25.09
C GLU A 353 1.62 6.10 -25.88
N ARG A 354 1.81 6.26 -27.19
CA ARG A 354 2.50 5.27 -28.05
C ARG A 354 3.91 4.94 -27.58
N ALA A 355 4.61 5.92 -26.98
CA ALA A 355 5.93 5.69 -26.40
C ALA A 355 5.87 4.72 -25.20
N TYR A 356 4.85 4.84 -24.36
CA TYR A 356 4.64 3.95 -23.21
C TYR A 356 4.31 2.52 -23.66
N LEU A 357 3.50 2.36 -24.71
CA LEU A 357 3.21 1.04 -25.28
C LEU A 357 4.50 0.34 -25.74
N ARG A 358 5.36 1.05 -26.48
CA ARG A 358 6.65 0.49 -26.93
C ARG A 358 7.56 0.07 -25.76
N ASP A 359 7.62 0.87 -24.70
CA ASP A 359 8.42 0.53 -23.52
C ASP A 359 7.84 -0.70 -22.78
N ILE A 360 6.50 -0.85 -22.76
CA ILE A 360 5.81 -2.04 -22.23
C ILE A 360 6.14 -3.28 -23.07
N GLU A 361 6.01 -3.21 -24.40
CA GLU A 361 6.33 -4.31 -25.32
C GLU A 361 7.79 -4.74 -25.21
N LYS A 362 8.71 -3.77 -25.05
CA LYS A 362 10.13 -4.04 -24.83
C LYS A 362 10.39 -4.77 -23.52
N LEU A 363 9.69 -4.39 -22.42
CA LEU A 363 9.81 -5.06 -21.11
C LEU A 363 9.24 -6.47 -21.15
N THR A 364 8.03 -6.63 -21.71
CA THR A 364 7.32 -7.91 -21.76
C THR A 364 7.87 -8.85 -22.82
N LYS A 365 8.69 -8.33 -23.75
CA LYS A 365 9.19 -9.02 -24.97
C LYS A 365 8.05 -9.59 -25.83
N GLN A 366 6.89 -8.99 -25.77
CA GLN A 366 5.70 -9.38 -26.51
C GLN A 366 5.07 -8.14 -27.15
N THR A 367 4.69 -8.25 -28.41
CA THR A 367 3.86 -7.24 -29.07
C THR A 367 2.42 -7.44 -28.65
N VAL A 368 1.77 -6.39 -28.17
CA VAL A 368 0.36 -6.47 -27.77
C VAL A 368 -0.51 -6.44 -29.00
N PRO A 369 -1.36 -7.46 -29.25
CA PRO A 369 -2.25 -7.49 -30.43
C PRO A 369 -3.16 -6.27 -30.50
N VAL A 370 -3.29 -5.69 -31.70
CA VAL A 370 -4.20 -4.56 -31.93
C VAL A 370 -5.62 -5.10 -32.13
N MET A 371 -6.56 -4.59 -31.33
CA MET A 371 -7.99 -4.83 -31.48
C MET A 371 -8.60 -3.61 -32.21
N GLU A 372 -9.24 -3.84 -33.33
CA GLU A 372 -9.94 -2.80 -34.07
C GLU A 372 -11.38 -2.66 -33.59
N THR A 373 -11.86 -1.44 -33.50
CA THR A 373 -13.22 -1.06 -33.13
C THR A 373 -13.65 0.17 -33.93
N ASP A 374 -14.93 0.54 -33.91
CA ASP A 374 -15.44 1.77 -34.55
C ASP A 374 -14.79 3.05 -34.00
N PHE A 375 -14.07 2.98 -32.87
CA PHE A 375 -13.34 4.07 -32.24
C PHE A 375 -11.84 4.04 -32.55
N SER A 376 -11.37 3.01 -33.26
CA SER A 376 -9.95 2.81 -33.49
C SER A 376 -9.37 3.87 -34.43
N LEU A 377 -8.19 4.37 -34.09
CA LEU A 377 -7.34 5.10 -35.02
C LEU A 377 -6.53 4.10 -35.85
N ALA A 378 -6.23 4.42 -37.08
CA ALA A 378 -5.34 3.63 -37.93
C ALA A 378 -4.03 3.33 -37.15
N ALA A 379 -3.61 2.06 -37.15
CA ALA A 379 -2.35 1.67 -36.52
C ALA A 379 -1.19 2.48 -37.10
N PRO A 380 -0.25 2.99 -36.33
CA PRO A 380 0.88 3.75 -36.82
C PRO A 380 1.73 2.87 -37.74
N LYS A 381 2.10 3.38 -38.91
CA LYS A 381 3.13 2.74 -39.72
C LYS A 381 4.44 2.67 -38.92
N ALA A 382 5.17 1.56 -39.04
CA ALA A 382 6.33 1.21 -38.20
C ALA A 382 7.48 2.27 -38.15
N ASP A 383 7.41 3.36 -38.91
CA ASP A 383 8.48 4.32 -39.10
C ASP A 383 8.27 5.73 -38.47
N GLU A 384 7.13 5.98 -37.83
CA GLU A 384 6.94 7.26 -37.16
C GLU A 384 7.59 7.30 -35.77
N ARG A 385 8.85 7.73 -35.71
CA ARG A 385 9.54 8.12 -34.47
C ARG A 385 8.88 9.37 -33.87
N ALA A 386 7.83 9.21 -33.09
CA ALA A 386 7.31 10.34 -32.31
C ALA A 386 8.37 10.81 -31.29
N PRO A 387 8.57 12.11 -31.12
CA PRO A 387 9.50 12.64 -30.14
C PRO A 387 9.04 12.21 -28.71
N ARG A 388 9.99 11.77 -27.89
CA ARG A 388 9.71 11.42 -26.47
C ARG A 388 9.05 12.62 -25.79
N PRO A 389 7.95 12.44 -25.05
CA PRO A 389 7.43 13.51 -24.20
C PRO A 389 8.53 13.90 -23.21
N LYS A 390 8.91 15.18 -23.23
CA LYS A 390 9.85 15.75 -22.26
C LYS A 390 9.22 15.57 -20.87
N GLY A 391 9.83 14.72 -20.05
CA GLY A 391 9.53 14.67 -18.63
C GLY A 391 9.71 16.06 -18.01
N PRO A 392 9.13 16.37 -16.85
CA PRO A 392 9.29 17.66 -16.20
C PRO A 392 10.78 17.97 -16.08
N ALA A 393 11.19 19.07 -16.71
CA ALA A 393 12.59 19.49 -16.77
C ALA A 393 13.15 19.60 -15.34
N GLY A 394 13.99 18.65 -14.98
CA GLY A 394 14.86 18.78 -13.84
C GLY A 394 15.71 20.04 -14.06
N ARG A 395 15.61 20.98 -13.13
CA ARG A 395 16.49 22.15 -13.11
C ARG A 395 17.93 21.65 -13.04
N GLY A 396 18.61 21.63 -14.19
CA GLY A 396 20.05 21.39 -14.29
C GLY A 396 20.82 22.44 -13.50
N PRO A 397 22.03 22.14 -13.02
CA PRO A 397 22.82 23.07 -12.27
C PRO A 397 23.17 24.28 -13.12
N ARG A 398 22.87 25.45 -12.58
CA ARG A 398 23.18 26.76 -13.15
C ARG A 398 24.70 26.86 -13.32
N GLN A 399 25.22 26.78 -14.57
CA GLN A 399 26.61 27.08 -14.87
C GLN A 399 26.91 28.51 -14.44
N GLN A 400 27.80 28.65 -13.44
CA GLN A 400 28.43 29.90 -13.11
C GLN A 400 29.30 30.33 -14.31
N GLN A 401 28.88 31.35 -15.02
CA GLN A 401 29.74 32.04 -15.95
C GLN A 401 30.88 32.69 -15.18
N GLN A 402 32.08 32.20 -15.43
CA GLN A 402 33.32 32.84 -15.02
C GLN A 402 33.43 34.23 -15.65
N ARG A 403 33.28 35.27 -14.83
CA ARG A 403 33.68 36.62 -15.18
C ARG A 403 35.21 36.72 -15.15
N LYS A 404 35.84 37.05 -16.26
CA LYS A 404 37.23 37.44 -16.38
C LYS A 404 37.48 38.69 -15.50
N PRO A 405 38.64 38.80 -14.81
CA PRO A 405 38.97 40.02 -14.08
C PRO A 405 39.45 41.13 -15.03
N GLN A 406 38.81 42.27 -14.96
CA GLN A 406 39.37 43.53 -15.51
C GLN A 406 40.22 44.18 -14.44
N ALA A 407 41.42 44.61 -14.86
CA ALA A 407 42.44 45.27 -14.08
C ALA A 407 41.96 46.60 -13.51
N ALA A 408 42.14 46.78 -12.19
CA ALA A 408 41.93 48.05 -11.50
C ALA A 408 43.23 48.87 -11.49
N LYS A 409 43.10 50.12 -11.90
CA LYS A 409 44.13 51.16 -11.70
C LYS A 409 44.03 51.75 -10.28
N HIS A 410 45.19 51.91 -9.70
CA HIS A 410 45.42 52.59 -8.43
C HIS A 410 44.92 54.01 -8.37
N HIS A 411 44.35 54.44 -7.29
CA HIS A 411 44.56 55.75 -6.66
C HIS A 411 44.52 55.58 -5.14
N ALA A 412 45.63 55.98 -4.53
CA ALA A 412 45.85 56.12 -3.11
C ALA A 412 45.25 57.42 -2.59
N SER A 413 44.71 57.45 -1.43
CA SER A 413 44.83 58.59 -0.50
C SER A 413 44.55 58.14 0.93
N GLU A 414 45.37 58.67 1.77
CA GLU A 414 45.64 58.41 3.17
C GLU A 414 44.53 58.85 4.14
N ALA A 415 44.56 58.21 5.30
CA ALA A 415 44.79 58.74 6.63
C ALA A 415 43.64 58.77 7.63
N HIS A 416 44.04 58.30 8.81
CA HIS A 416 43.62 58.59 10.22
C HIS A 416 42.27 58.02 10.63
N GLY A 417 42.20 57.16 11.59
CA GLY A 417 42.87 57.04 12.89
C GLY A 417 41.87 57.15 14.03
N LYS A 418 41.78 56.17 14.81
CA LYS A 418 41.65 56.12 16.26
C LYS A 418 40.73 55.02 16.79
N ALA A 419 41.36 54.20 17.57
CA ALA A 419 40.77 53.23 18.49
C ALA A 419 39.97 53.90 19.62
N HIS A 420 38.97 53.23 20.13
CA HIS A 420 38.72 53.16 21.58
C HIS A 420 37.93 51.92 21.95
N ALA A 421 38.53 51.21 22.88
CA ALA A 421 37.94 50.10 23.62
C ALA A 421 37.07 50.62 24.78
N LYS A 422 36.12 49.81 25.25
CA LYS A 422 35.91 49.42 26.66
C LYS A 422 34.45 48.96 26.86
N GLN A 423 34.34 47.73 27.37
CA GLN A 423 33.76 47.32 28.66
C GLN A 423 32.31 47.81 28.90
N GLY A 424 31.30 46.94 29.07
CA GLY A 424 31.15 45.96 30.15
C GLY A 424 30.02 46.42 31.06
N HIS A 425 28.99 45.56 31.27
CA HIS A 425 28.28 45.35 32.53
C HIS A 425 26.83 44.90 32.33
N ALA A 426 26.53 43.73 32.83
CA ALA A 426 25.26 43.42 33.47
C ALA A 426 25.35 43.90 34.94
N PRO A 427 24.34 43.83 35.85
CA PRO A 427 23.03 43.17 35.86
C PRO A 427 21.91 43.95 36.62
N SER A 428 20.83 43.23 36.96
CA SER A 428 19.92 43.37 38.13
C SER A 428 18.49 43.82 37.80
N ARG A 429 17.55 42.93 38.12
CA ARG A 429 16.68 42.78 39.33
C ARG A 429 15.75 43.97 39.64
N ALA A 430 14.45 43.72 39.68
CA ALA A 430 13.51 43.79 40.82
C ALA A 430 12.09 44.00 40.27
N ARG A 431 11.09 43.14 40.61
CA ARG A 431 10.08 43.29 41.67
C ARG A 431 9.27 44.60 41.60
N ASP A 432 7.94 44.43 41.44
CA ASP A 432 6.91 44.73 42.44
C ASP A 432 5.51 44.43 41.86
N GLU A 433 4.75 43.79 42.52
CA GLU A 433 3.60 43.83 43.44
C GLU A 433 2.49 44.84 43.09
N GLY A 434 1.25 44.32 43.25
CA GLY A 434 0.02 45.01 43.61
C GLY A 434 -0.95 45.28 42.50
N ASP A 435 -2.23 45.14 42.61
CA ASP A 435 -3.19 44.84 43.68
C ASP A 435 -4.58 44.74 43.03
N ARG A 436 -5.39 43.84 43.55
CA ARG A 436 -6.84 43.76 43.69
C ARG A 436 -7.76 44.67 42.84
N ARG A 437 -8.83 44.13 42.31
CA ARG A 437 -10.22 44.40 42.77
C ARG A 437 -11.30 43.60 42.06
N ASP A 438 -12.16 43.07 42.90
CA ASP A 438 -13.43 42.40 42.67
C ASP A 438 -14.38 43.10 41.69
N ARG A 439 -15.22 42.30 41.02
CA ARG A 439 -16.68 42.51 41.07
C ARG A 439 -17.50 41.32 40.59
N LYS A 440 -18.35 40.89 41.49
CA LYS A 440 -19.49 40.00 41.46
C LYS A 440 -20.40 40.15 40.24
N GLY A 441 -21.09 39.08 39.89
CA GLY A 441 -22.29 39.09 39.06
C GLY A 441 -22.88 37.69 38.88
N ASN A 442 -23.81 37.33 39.76
CA ASN A 442 -24.70 36.17 39.75
C ASN A 442 -25.48 35.99 38.45
N SER A 443 -25.74 34.77 37.99
CA SER A 443 -27.11 34.26 37.89
C SER A 443 -27.18 32.76 37.66
N VAL A 444 -27.94 32.14 38.50
CA VAL A 444 -28.47 30.79 38.60
C VAL A 444 -29.40 30.48 37.43
N TRP A 445 -29.32 29.27 36.87
CA TRP A 445 -30.49 28.48 36.46
C TRP A 445 -30.14 26.99 36.46
N SER A 446 -30.73 26.31 37.43
CA SER A 446 -30.93 24.86 37.53
C SER A 446 -31.99 24.43 36.49
N ASN A 447 -31.80 23.32 35.81
CA ASN A 447 -32.91 22.38 35.68
C ASN A 447 -32.45 20.96 35.40
N SER A 448 -32.96 20.08 36.22
CA SER A 448 -32.91 18.62 36.25
C SER A 448 -33.75 18.00 35.13
N GLY A 449 -33.27 16.91 34.53
CA GLY A 449 -34.07 16.08 33.62
C GLY A 449 -33.42 14.70 33.42
N ALA A 450 -33.91 13.70 34.16
CA ALA A 450 -33.55 12.31 34.04
C ALA A 450 -34.16 11.67 32.76
N PRO A 451 -33.50 10.65 32.14
CA PRO A 451 -34.05 9.96 30.98
C PRO A 451 -35.08 8.87 31.33
N PRO A 452 -36.03 8.54 30.44
CA PRO A 452 -37.10 7.59 30.72
C PRO A 452 -36.66 6.15 30.58
N LYS A 453 -37.14 5.32 31.52
CA LYS A 453 -37.00 3.86 31.55
C LYS A 453 -37.88 3.21 30.49
N TYR A 454 -37.30 2.41 29.59
CA TYR A 454 -38.03 1.51 28.69
C TYR A 454 -38.50 0.23 29.42
N ARG A 455 -39.80 0.04 29.42
CA ARG A 455 -40.58 -1.08 30.02
C ARG A 455 -40.60 -2.26 29.03
N LYS A 456 -40.07 -3.43 29.44
CA LYS A 456 -40.21 -4.70 28.72
C LYS A 456 -41.67 -5.18 28.71
N GLN A 457 -42.27 -5.37 27.54
CA GLN A 457 -43.51 -6.13 27.36
C GLN A 457 -43.15 -7.61 27.14
N ARG A 458 -43.80 -8.46 27.94
CA ARG A 458 -43.82 -9.91 27.80
C ARG A 458 -44.83 -10.28 26.71
N LYS A 459 -44.49 -11.22 25.85
CA LYS A 459 -45.42 -11.92 24.95
C LYS A 459 -46.03 -13.09 25.66
N PRO A 460 -47.34 -13.41 25.48
CA PRO A 460 -47.92 -14.64 25.96
C PRO A 460 -47.70 -15.79 24.97
N THR A 461 -47.58 -16.97 25.59
CA THR A 461 -47.57 -18.31 24.99
C THR A 461 -48.87 -18.64 24.26
N ARG A 462 -48.75 -19.16 23.08
CA ARG A 462 -49.51 -20.32 22.54
C ARG A 462 -48.65 -21.01 21.49
#